data_902116f50a6296e4ade514963394e606
#
_entry.id   902116f50a6296e4ade514963394e606
#
_cell.length_a   1.000
_cell.length_b   1.000
_cell.length_c   1.000
_cell.angle_alpha   90.00
_cell.angle_beta   90.00
_cell.angle_gamma   90.00
#
_symmetry.space_group_name_H-M   'P 1'
#
loop_
_entity.id
_entity.type
_entity.pdbx_description
1 polymer ?
#
loop_
_entity_poly.entity_id
_entity_poly.type
_entity_poly.pdbx_seq_one_letter_code
_entity_poly.pdbx_strand_id
1 'polypeptide(L)'
;MDDLVSVIIPYYKKRNFVKETVVSVLNQSYDSLEILIIYDDTNLNDLEFLQEISKLDNRIKIINNNKRLGAGLSRNKGIEQSNGKYIAFIDADDTWAPDKLKEQISFMKKNNYQI
;
A
#
# COMPACT_ATOMS: atom_id res chain seq x y z
N MET A 1 8.85 -18.37 9.00
CA MET A 1 8.01 -17.16 9.09
C MET A 1 8.39 -16.21 7.96
N ASP A 2 7.42 -15.73 7.21
CA ASP A 2 7.70 -14.84 6.09
C ASP A 2 7.99 -13.43 6.57
N ASP A 3 8.89 -12.76 5.85
CA ASP A 3 9.22 -11.37 6.14
C ASP A 3 8.06 -10.43 5.78
N LEU A 4 7.83 -9.43 6.60
CA LEU A 4 6.77 -8.46 6.38
C LEU A 4 7.11 -7.56 5.17
N VAL A 5 6.11 -7.33 4.32
CA VAL A 5 6.18 -6.37 3.21
C VAL A 5 5.27 -5.19 3.53
N SER A 6 5.80 -3.98 3.43
CA SER A 6 5.00 -2.76 3.54
C SER A 6 4.61 -2.32 2.13
N VAL A 7 3.32 -2.35 1.82
CA VAL A 7 2.79 -1.90 0.54
C VAL A 7 2.28 -0.47 0.71
N ILE A 8 2.89 0.47 0.01
CA ILE A 8 2.60 1.89 0.12
C ILE A 8 1.75 2.32 -1.07
N ILE A 9 0.57 2.90 -0.78
CA ILE A 9 -0.38 3.38 -1.78
C ILE A 9 -0.57 4.89 -1.59
N PRO A 10 0.13 5.74 -2.36
CA PRO A 10 -0.17 7.17 -2.34
C PRO A 10 -1.56 7.42 -2.92
N TYR A 11 -2.39 8.16 -2.20
CA TYR A 11 -3.76 8.41 -2.61
C TYR A 11 -4.00 9.89 -2.90
N TYR A 12 -4.46 10.20 -4.10
CA TYR A 12 -4.98 11.50 -4.48
C TYR A 12 -6.04 11.34 -5.55
N LYS A 13 -7.30 11.69 -5.23
CA LYS A 13 -8.44 11.70 -6.17
C LYS A 13 -8.63 10.37 -6.94
N LYS A 14 -8.54 9.24 -6.25
CA LYS A 14 -8.67 7.90 -6.85
C LYS A 14 -9.81 7.08 -6.25
N ARG A 15 -10.89 7.76 -5.84
CA ARG A 15 -12.04 7.13 -5.17
C ARG A 15 -12.61 5.95 -5.95
N ASN A 16 -12.71 6.07 -7.29
CA ASN A 16 -13.33 5.03 -8.12
C ASN A 16 -12.43 3.82 -8.35
N PHE A 17 -11.18 3.86 -7.93
CA PHE A 17 -10.17 2.84 -8.24
C PHE A 17 -9.55 2.20 -7.00
N VAL A 18 -9.45 2.93 -5.90
CA VAL A 18 -8.63 2.52 -4.76
C VAL A 18 -9.08 1.23 -4.12
N LYS A 19 -10.38 0.95 -4.09
CA LYS A 19 -10.87 -0.30 -3.49
C LYS A 19 -10.37 -1.53 -4.26
N GLU A 20 -10.45 -1.49 -5.59
CA GLU A 20 -9.90 -2.55 -6.43
C GLU A 20 -8.41 -2.76 -6.20
N THR A 21 -7.67 -1.66 -6.09
CA THR A 21 -6.23 -1.69 -5.80
C THR A 21 -5.97 -2.41 -4.49
N VAL A 22 -6.65 -2.00 -3.42
CA VAL A 22 -6.49 -2.59 -2.09
C VAL A 22 -6.87 -4.08 -2.10
N VAL A 23 -7.98 -4.43 -2.73
CA VAL A 23 -8.41 -5.83 -2.82
C VAL A 23 -7.37 -6.67 -3.56
N SER A 24 -6.76 -6.14 -4.62
CA SER A 24 -5.72 -6.88 -5.35
C SER A 24 -4.48 -7.14 -4.48
N VAL A 25 -4.17 -6.24 -3.55
CA VAL A 25 -3.07 -6.43 -2.60
C VAL A 25 -3.47 -7.44 -1.51
N LEU A 26 -4.68 -7.36 -0.99
CA LEU A 26 -5.19 -8.32 0.01
C LEU A 26 -5.23 -9.74 -0.53
N ASN A 27 -5.47 -9.90 -1.83
CA ASN A 27 -5.60 -11.20 -2.49
C ASN A 27 -4.26 -11.76 -2.97
N GLN A 28 -3.14 -11.16 -2.60
CA GLN A 28 -1.83 -11.71 -2.93
C GLN A 28 -1.62 -13.05 -2.23
N SER A 29 -0.97 -13.97 -2.92
CA SER A 29 -0.59 -15.28 -2.33
C SER A 29 0.46 -15.13 -1.23
N TYR A 30 1.17 -14.02 -1.18
CA TYR A 30 2.06 -13.64 -0.09
C TYR A 30 1.25 -12.80 0.90
N ASP A 31 0.97 -13.32 2.08
CA ASP A 31 0.04 -12.68 3.02
C ASP A 31 0.69 -11.93 4.19
N SER A 32 2.00 -12.03 4.36
CA SER A 32 2.73 -11.28 5.39
C SER A 32 2.98 -9.86 4.90
N LEU A 33 1.95 -9.02 4.98
CA LEU A 33 2.03 -7.65 4.48
C LEU A 33 1.23 -6.68 5.36
N GLU A 34 1.60 -5.42 5.30
CA GLU A 34 0.81 -4.29 5.78
C GLU A 34 0.55 -3.36 4.59
N ILE A 35 -0.60 -2.70 4.58
CA ILE A 35 -0.99 -1.77 3.54
C ILE A 35 -1.06 -0.38 4.15
N LEU A 36 -0.26 0.54 3.64
CA LEU A 36 -0.23 1.92 4.09
C LEU A 36 -0.81 2.81 2.99
N ILE A 37 -2.03 3.28 3.18
CA ILE A 37 -2.66 4.23 2.27
C ILE A 37 -2.28 5.63 2.76
N ILE A 38 -1.51 6.35 1.96
CA ILE A 38 -1.09 7.70 2.30
C ILE A 38 -2.10 8.68 1.70
N TYR A 39 -2.97 9.20 2.56
CA TYR A 39 -4.04 10.10 2.14
C TYR A 39 -3.48 11.50 1.92
N ASP A 40 -3.33 11.87 0.66
CA ASP A 40 -2.72 13.11 0.20
C ASP A 40 -3.75 14.02 -0.45
N ASP A 41 -4.85 14.28 0.28
CA ASP A 41 -5.98 15.03 -0.22
C ASP A 41 -6.61 15.81 0.94
N THR A 42 -7.57 16.69 0.61
CA THR A 42 -8.35 17.45 1.59
C THR A 42 -9.84 17.11 1.54
N ASN A 43 -10.25 16.18 0.68
CA ASN A 43 -11.65 15.78 0.53
C ASN A 43 -12.05 14.84 1.66
N LEU A 44 -12.90 15.33 2.58
CA LEU A 44 -13.32 14.54 3.75
C LEU A 44 -14.18 13.33 3.37
N ASN A 45 -14.95 13.41 2.28
CA ASN A 45 -15.74 12.27 1.83
C ASN A 45 -14.84 11.12 1.35
N ASP A 46 -13.75 11.44 0.69
CA ASP A 46 -12.78 10.42 0.28
C ASP A 46 -12.08 9.82 1.49
N LEU A 47 -11.75 10.64 2.50
CA LEU A 47 -11.16 10.11 3.73
C LEU A 47 -12.10 9.13 4.43
N GLU A 48 -13.38 9.47 4.53
CA GLU A 48 -14.38 8.56 5.11
C GLU A 48 -14.48 7.25 4.32
N PHE A 49 -14.43 7.34 2.99
CA PHE A 49 -14.43 6.16 2.13
C PHE A 49 -13.22 5.26 2.40
N LEU A 50 -12.04 5.85 2.54
CA LEU A 50 -10.83 5.09 2.87
C LEU A 50 -10.92 4.47 4.27
N GLN A 51 -11.52 5.15 5.22
CA GLN A 51 -11.74 4.61 6.56
C GLN A 51 -12.65 3.37 6.51
N GLU A 52 -13.66 3.38 5.65
CA GLU A 52 -14.50 2.20 5.42
C GLU A 52 -13.70 1.06 4.78
N ILE A 53 -12.85 1.36 3.81
CA ILE A 53 -11.97 0.36 3.20
C ILE A 53 -11.03 -0.24 4.26
N SER A 54 -10.52 0.56 5.18
CA SER A 54 -9.60 0.07 6.21
C SER A 54 -10.24 -0.95 7.15
N LYS A 55 -11.57 -1.00 7.21
CA LYS A 55 -12.29 -2.00 8.02
C LYS A 55 -12.35 -3.37 7.35
N LEU A 56 -12.00 -3.48 6.08
CA LEU A 56 -12.01 -4.76 5.36
C LEU A 56 -10.95 -5.73 5.89
N ASP A 57 -9.85 -5.21 6.42
CA ASP A 57 -8.76 -6.04 6.91
C ASP A 57 -7.91 -5.24 7.89
N ASN A 58 -7.45 -5.88 8.95
CA ASN A 58 -6.66 -5.20 9.99
C ASN A 58 -5.25 -4.84 9.56
N ARG A 59 -4.80 -5.32 8.39
CA ARG A 59 -3.49 -4.98 7.84
C ARG A 59 -3.49 -3.64 7.13
N ILE A 60 -4.64 -3.00 6.94
CA ILE A 60 -4.78 -1.70 6.27
C ILE A 60 -4.68 -0.58 7.28
N LYS A 61 -3.77 0.38 7.02
CA LYS A 61 -3.58 1.58 7.81
C LYS A 61 -3.68 2.80 6.91
N ILE A 62 -4.31 3.86 7.42
CA ILE A 62 -4.42 5.13 6.70
C ILE A 62 -3.53 6.15 7.39
N ILE A 63 -2.68 6.80 6.63
CA ILE A 63 -1.82 7.89 7.10
C ILE A 63 -2.30 9.17 6.42
N ASN A 64 -2.77 10.12 7.21
CA ASN A 64 -3.32 11.36 6.70
C ASN A 64 -2.24 12.45 6.69
N ASN A 65 -1.91 12.96 5.51
CA ASN A 65 -0.96 14.06 5.37
C ASN A 65 -1.49 15.38 5.90
N ASN A 66 -2.83 15.50 6.05
CA ASN A 66 -3.56 16.72 6.45
C ASN A 66 -3.42 17.88 5.45
N LYS A 67 -2.76 17.69 4.35
CA LYS A 67 -2.61 18.63 3.25
C LYS A 67 -2.05 17.90 2.03
N ARG A 68 -2.08 18.55 0.89
CA ARG A 68 -1.52 17.99 -0.36
C ARG A 68 0.01 18.15 -0.35
N LEU A 69 0.74 17.05 -0.31
CA LEU A 69 2.22 17.04 -0.30
C LEU A 69 2.82 16.62 -1.65
N GLY A 70 2.05 15.87 -2.46
CA GLY A 70 2.54 15.28 -3.70
C GLY A 70 2.95 13.82 -3.51
N ALA A 71 3.02 13.10 -4.64
CA ALA A 71 3.27 11.65 -4.63
C ALA A 71 4.65 11.29 -4.06
N GLY A 72 5.68 12.08 -4.38
CA GLY A 72 7.03 11.82 -3.89
C GLY A 72 7.14 11.91 -2.38
N LEU A 73 6.62 12.98 -1.78
CA LEU A 73 6.63 13.13 -0.32
C LEU A 73 5.72 12.13 0.36
N SER A 74 4.61 11.75 -0.28
CA SER A 74 3.72 10.73 0.24
C SER A 74 4.40 9.36 0.30
N ARG A 75 5.17 8.99 -0.73
CA ARG A 75 5.96 7.75 -0.70
C ARG A 75 6.99 7.78 0.42
N ASN A 76 7.70 8.90 0.58
CA ASN A 76 8.67 9.06 1.67
C ASN A 76 8.01 8.89 3.04
N LYS A 77 6.84 9.47 3.21
CA LYS A 77 6.09 9.31 4.47
C LYS A 77 5.70 7.87 4.72
N GLY A 78 5.29 7.15 3.67
CA GLY A 78 5.01 5.73 3.76
C GLY A 78 6.25 4.92 4.17
N ILE A 79 7.41 5.24 3.60
CA ILE A 79 8.66 4.58 3.98
C ILE A 79 8.97 4.82 5.47
N GLU A 80 8.83 6.06 5.94
CA GLU A 80 9.07 6.40 7.35
C GLU A 80 8.16 5.63 8.30
N GLN A 81 6.92 5.37 7.89
CA GLN A 81 5.93 4.70 8.72
C GLN A 81 5.93 3.18 8.53
N SER A 82 6.73 2.67 7.61
CA SER A 82 6.73 1.24 7.28
C SER A 82 7.45 0.41 8.35
N ASN A 83 6.96 -0.80 8.57
CA ASN A 83 7.55 -1.76 9.49
C ASN A 83 8.12 -2.97 8.75
N GLY A 84 7.93 -3.05 7.44
CA GLY A 84 8.32 -4.20 6.64
C GLY A 84 9.81 -4.26 6.35
N LYS A 85 10.30 -5.48 6.18
CA LYS A 85 11.65 -5.71 5.68
C LYS A 85 11.76 -5.29 4.22
N TYR A 86 10.68 -5.48 3.46
CA TYR A 86 10.59 -5.07 2.06
C TYR A 86 9.54 -3.99 1.91
N ILE A 87 9.75 -3.08 0.96
CA ILE A 87 8.83 -2.00 0.65
C ILE A 87 8.42 -2.15 -0.81
N ALA A 88 7.12 -2.11 -1.06
CA ALA A 88 6.57 -2.12 -2.41
C ALA A 88 5.62 -0.93 -2.58
N PHE A 89 5.58 -0.39 -3.79
CA PHE A 89 4.69 0.72 -4.13
C PHE A 89 3.67 0.27 -5.17
N ILE A 90 2.45 0.74 -5.02
CA ILE A 90 1.41 0.58 -6.03
C ILE A 90 0.59 1.86 -6.10
N ASP A 91 0.30 2.32 -7.31
CA ASP A 91 -0.57 3.48 -7.50
C ASP A 91 -2.02 3.10 -7.17
N ALA A 92 -2.80 4.07 -6.69
CA ALA A 92 -4.16 3.84 -6.20
C ALA A 92 -5.17 3.49 -7.31
N ASP A 93 -4.72 3.42 -8.55
CA ASP A 93 -5.51 3.00 -9.71
C ASP A 93 -4.94 1.78 -10.44
N ASP A 94 -3.94 1.12 -9.85
CA ASP A 94 -3.35 -0.10 -10.38
C ASP A 94 -3.86 -1.34 -9.64
N THR A 95 -3.65 -2.50 -10.25
CA THR A 95 -3.93 -3.80 -9.62
C THR A 95 -2.76 -4.76 -9.85
N TRP A 96 -2.57 -5.69 -8.93
CA TRP A 96 -1.54 -6.72 -9.01
C TRP A 96 -2.14 -8.09 -9.31
N ALA A 97 -1.43 -8.87 -10.12
CA ALA A 97 -1.73 -10.30 -10.27
C ALA A 97 -1.47 -11.04 -8.95
N PRO A 98 -2.19 -12.15 -8.67
CA PRO A 98 -2.16 -12.78 -7.34
C PRO A 98 -0.80 -13.19 -6.82
N ASP A 99 0.15 -13.54 -7.68
CA ASP A 99 1.47 -14.04 -7.27
C ASP A 99 2.59 -13.01 -7.42
N LYS A 100 2.25 -11.75 -7.67
CA LYS A 100 3.28 -10.73 -7.95
C LYS A 100 4.28 -10.57 -6.81
N LEU A 101 3.82 -10.40 -5.58
CA LEU A 101 4.72 -10.23 -4.43
C LEU A 101 5.52 -11.50 -4.16
N LYS A 102 4.88 -12.64 -4.21
CA LYS A 102 5.57 -13.92 -3.98
C LYS A 102 6.71 -14.13 -4.96
N GLU A 103 6.46 -13.87 -6.24
CA GLU A 103 7.47 -13.99 -7.29
C GLU A 103 8.60 -13.00 -7.11
N GLN A 104 8.29 -11.73 -6.81
CA GLN A 104 9.30 -10.70 -6.60
C GLN A 104 10.20 -11.01 -5.40
N ILE A 105 9.61 -11.41 -4.29
CA ILE A 105 10.36 -11.71 -3.08
C ILE A 105 11.24 -12.94 -3.27
N SER A 106 10.72 -13.98 -3.93
CA SER A 106 11.51 -15.16 -4.26
C SER A 106 12.71 -14.81 -5.14
N PHE A 107 12.49 -13.95 -6.15
CA PHE A 107 13.55 -13.48 -7.02
C PHE A 107 14.61 -12.71 -6.23
N MET A 108 14.19 -11.80 -5.36
CA MET A 108 15.11 -10.98 -4.57
C MET A 108 15.94 -11.81 -3.61
N LYS A 109 15.33 -12.76 -2.94
CA LYS A 109 16.04 -13.67 -2.03
C LYS A 109 17.03 -14.54 -2.77
N LYS A 110 16.63 -15.10 -3.92
CA LYS A 110 17.48 -15.96 -4.74
C LYS A 110 18.70 -15.21 -5.28
N ASN A 111 18.54 -13.94 -5.63
CA ASN A 111 19.60 -13.13 -6.21
C ASN A 111 20.28 -12.21 -5.19
N ASN A 112 19.94 -12.36 -3.92
CA ASN A 112 20.53 -11.59 -2.81
C ASN A 112 20.36 -10.08 -2.95
N TYR A 113 19.25 -9.64 -3.56
CA TYR A 113 18.92 -8.21 -3.62
C TYR A 113 18.32 -7.74 -2.30
N GLN A 114 18.58 -6.47 -1.97
CA GLN A 114 17.98 -5.79 -0.83
C GLN A 114 17.21 -4.56 -1.31
N ILE A 115 16.15 -4.27 -0.63
CA ILE A 115 15.36 -3.07 -0.91
C ILE A 115 15.71 -2.01 0.11
#